data_69ca5a0668942f302f2049874eb57dc7
#
_entry.id   69ca5a0668942f302f2049874eb57dc7
#
_cell.length_a   1.000
_cell.length_b   1.000
_cell.length_c   1.000
_cell.angle_alpha   90.00
_cell.angle_beta   90.00
_cell.angle_gamma   90.00
#
_symmetry.space_group_name_H-M   'P 1'
#
loop_
_entity.id
_entity.type
_entity.pdbx_description
1 polymer ?
#
loop_
_entity_poly.entity_id
_entity_poly.type
_entity_poly.pdbx_seq_one_letter_code
_entity_poly.pdbx_strand_id
1 'polypeptide(L)'
;MMNRVILSIILFCVVTVETDAQSRYQQKKAKLDSALTARYYRTPYDTNYVIRPEGRWTLKVRLNQTGNTIHAKAEENGIHSKADLSTSHKTTMSIAAIYRGLSASLALNPAKLSGAYKDYEFNLNYFSSRLSLDFSYQRAESLSGDIERMGNFYSMESGDAKMKVVNLVGYYIFNHRRFSYSAAFTQSYIQRRSAGSWLAGISFQGGSIKTTDDLKARSPKSPDIQIRIGHIGIGGGYGYNLVLGQKWLLHLSLLPTFVVYNYNKLTVNNEEREAKHMRFNMIFNERAAVVYNFSPRYFAGATLVMNNSVFDDEVVIVNQNKWRARAFFGLRL
;
A
#
# COMPACT_ATOMS: atom_id res chain seq x y z
N MET A 1 -10.29 15.46 -23.61
CA MET A 1 -9.33 14.64 -24.39
C MET A 1 -8.96 13.33 -23.69
N MET A 2 -8.77 13.29 -22.37
CA MET A 2 -8.37 12.12 -21.59
C MET A 2 -9.43 10.99 -21.51
N ASN A 3 -10.73 11.29 -21.57
CA ASN A 3 -11.79 10.27 -21.56
C ASN A 3 -11.85 9.42 -22.85
N ARG A 4 -11.39 9.94 -23.99
CA ARG A 4 -11.31 9.18 -25.23
C ARG A 4 -10.13 8.19 -25.24
N VAL A 5 -9.04 8.52 -24.56
CA VAL A 5 -7.87 7.63 -24.45
C VAL A 5 -8.15 6.43 -23.53
N ILE A 6 -8.86 6.65 -22.43
CA ILE A 6 -9.24 5.57 -21.50
C ILE A 6 -10.29 4.65 -22.15
N LEU A 7 -11.25 5.20 -22.87
CA LEU A 7 -12.22 4.42 -23.61
C LEU A 7 -11.56 3.65 -24.78
N SER A 8 -10.59 4.27 -25.47
CA SER A 8 -9.81 3.60 -26.51
C SER A 8 -8.93 2.49 -25.96
N ILE A 9 -8.33 2.63 -24.76
CA ILE A 9 -7.55 1.56 -24.13
C ILE A 9 -8.45 0.40 -23.69
N ILE A 10 -9.65 0.68 -23.20
CA ILE A 10 -10.64 -0.36 -22.86
C ILE A 10 -11.20 -1.01 -24.15
N LEU A 11 -11.46 -0.24 -25.18
CA LEU A 11 -11.89 -0.76 -26.48
C LEU A 11 -10.75 -1.50 -27.21
N PHE A 12 -9.51 -1.03 -27.11
CA PHE A 12 -8.33 -1.69 -27.69
C PHE A 12 -8.02 -3.05 -27.05
N CYS A 13 -8.43 -3.24 -25.78
CA CYS A 13 -8.42 -4.56 -25.13
C CYS A 13 -9.57 -5.47 -25.59
N VAL A 14 -10.55 -4.96 -26.33
CA VAL A 14 -11.76 -5.71 -26.74
C VAL A 14 -11.80 -5.98 -28.24
N VAL A 15 -11.11 -5.19 -29.06
CA VAL A 15 -11.25 -5.32 -30.54
C VAL A 15 -9.90 -5.40 -31.23
N THR A 16 -9.68 -6.55 -31.84
CA THR A 16 -8.84 -6.90 -32.98
C THR A 16 -7.33 -6.93 -32.86
N VAL A 17 -6.80 -8.15 -32.87
CA VAL A 17 -5.80 -8.57 -33.86
C VAL A 17 -6.08 -10.03 -34.21
N GLU A 18 -6.50 -10.29 -35.43
CA GLU A 18 -6.83 -11.59 -35.94
C GLU A 18 -5.58 -12.42 -36.27
N THR A 19 -5.69 -13.68 -35.99
CA THR A 19 -5.06 -14.93 -36.38
C THR A 19 -3.88 -15.41 -35.54
N ASP A 20 -2.67 -14.95 -35.64
CA ASP A 20 -1.51 -15.55 -34.92
C ASP A 20 -1.30 -14.98 -33.51
N ALA A 21 -1.56 -13.70 -33.34
CA ALA A 21 -1.46 -13.04 -32.03
C ALA A 21 -2.55 -13.53 -31.07
N GLN A 22 -3.75 -13.80 -31.59
CA GLN A 22 -4.87 -14.34 -30.82
C GLN A 22 -4.61 -15.78 -30.37
N SER A 23 -4.01 -16.62 -31.21
CA SER A 23 -3.57 -17.97 -30.82
C SER A 23 -2.51 -17.96 -29.73
N ARG A 24 -1.48 -17.13 -29.86
CA ARG A 24 -0.42 -16.95 -28.84
C ARG A 24 -0.97 -16.36 -27.54
N TYR A 25 -1.92 -15.44 -27.62
CA TYR A 25 -2.59 -14.88 -26.45
C TYR A 25 -3.42 -15.94 -25.72
N GLN A 26 -4.21 -16.73 -26.45
CA GLN A 26 -5.01 -17.81 -25.88
C GLN A 26 -4.13 -18.91 -25.26
N GLN A 27 -3.02 -19.27 -25.89
CA GLN A 27 -2.06 -20.21 -25.32
C GLN A 27 -1.40 -19.67 -24.04
N LYS A 28 -0.97 -18.41 -24.01
CA LYS A 28 -0.43 -17.74 -22.81
C LYS A 28 -1.47 -17.66 -21.70
N LYS A 29 -2.71 -17.31 -22.04
CA LYS A 29 -3.84 -17.27 -21.10
C LYS A 29 -4.13 -18.65 -20.52
N ALA A 30 -4.21 -19.69 -21.36
CA ALA A 30 -4.43 -21.07 -20.92
C ALA A 30 -3.29 -21.57 -20.03
N LYS A 31 -2.04 -21.27 -20.37
CA LYS A 31 -0.86 -21.62 -19.57
C LYS A 31 -0.86 -20.91 -18.21
N LEU A 32 -1.22 -19.62 -18.18
CA LEU A 32 -1.35 -18.84 -16.95
C LEU A 32 -2.50 -19.38 -16.08
N ASP A 33 -3.66 -19.64 -16.69
CA ASP A 33 -4.82 -20.20 -15.99
C ASP A 33 -4.51 -21.59 -15.42
N SER A 34 -3.87 -22.46 -16.19
CA SER A 34 -3.40 -23.77 -15.72
C SER A 34 -2.43 -23.65 -14.55
N ALA A 35 -1.46 -22.76 -14.62
CA ALA A 35 -0.48 -22.54 -13.56
C ALA A 35 -1.16 -21.97 -12.28
N LEU A 36 -2.05 -20.99 -12.41
CA LEU A 36 -2.81 -20.44 -11.29
C LEU A 36 -3.75 -21.50 -10.68
N THR A 37 -4.37 -22.33 -11.53
CA THR A 37 -5.23 -23.45 -11.12
C THR A 37 -4.45 -24.49 -10.35
N ALA A 38 -3.36 -24.97 -10.92
CA ALA A 38 -2.51 -25.98 -10.27
C ALA A 38 -1.99 -25.48 -8.92
N ARG A 39 -1.62 -24.20 -8.85
CA ARG A 39 -1.18 -23.57 -7.62
C ARG A 39 -2.29 -23.43 -6.59
N TYR A 40 -3.48 -22.99 -7.01
CA TYR A 40 -4.65 -22.84 -6.13
C TYR A 40 -5.03 -24.17 -5.49
N TYR A 41 -5.03 -25.27 -6.24
CA TYR A 41 -5.34 -26.59 -5.73
C TYR A 41 -4.20 -27.26 -4.95
N ARG A 42 -2.94 -26.90 -5.23
CA ARG A 42 -1.78 -27.37 -4.46
C ARG A 42 -1.60 -26.67 -3.12
N THR A 43 -2.39 -25.63 -2.82
CA THR A 43 -2.28 -24.92 -1.56
C THR A 43 -2.60 -25.83 -0.39
N PRO A 44 -1.63 -26.11 0.52
CA PRO A 44 -1.75 -27.16 1.54
C PRO A 44 -2.46 -26.66 2.79
N TYR A 45 -3.65 -26.09 2.64
CA TYR A 45 -4.45 -25.70 3.80
C TYR A 45 -5.04 -26.96 4.48
N ASP A 46 -5.04 -26.94 5.82
CA ASP A 46 -5.82 -27.82 6.65
C ASP A 46 -7.30 -27.39 6.53
N THR A 47 -8.14 -28.25 5.94
CA THR A 47 -9.54 -27.97 5.65
C THR A 47 -10.39 -27.76 6.91
N ASN A 48 -9.92 -28.23 8.07
CA ASN A 48 -10.53 -27.91 9.36
C ASN A 48 -10.37 -26.44 9.74
N TYR A 49 -9.33 -25.76 9.23
CA TYR A 49 -9.02 -24.36 9.55
C TYR A 49 -9.35 -23.40 8.43
N VAL A 50 -9.08 -23.78 7.17
CA VAL A 50 -9.26 -22.91 6.01
C VAL A 50 -9.92 -23.67 4.89
N ILE A 51 -11.05 -23.16 4.41
CA ILE A 51 -11.75 -23.76 3.27
C ILE A 51 -11.64 -22.88 2.03
N ARG A 52 -11.69 -23.52 0.89
CA ARG A 52 -11.84 -22.86 -0.41
C ARG A 52 -13.32 -22.76 -0.73
N PRO A 53 -13.82 -21.56 -1.06
CA PRO A 53 -15.11 -21.42 -1.70
C PRO A 53 -15.14 -22.17 -3.04
N GLU A 54 -16.30 -22.65 -3.45
CA GLU A 54 -16.47 -23.34 -4.75
C GLU A 54 -16.19 -22.41 -5.93
N GLY A 55 -16.44 -21.11 -5.76
CA GLY A 55 -16.25 -20.09 -6.77
C GLY A 55 -14.78 -19.83 -7.11
N ARG A 56 -14.54 -19.53 -8.39
CA ARG A 56 -13.19 -19.18 -8.90
C ARG A 56 -12.89 -17.69 -8.80
N TRP A 57 -13.92 -16.86 -8.78
CA TRP A 57 -13.86 -15.43 -8.75
C TRP A 57 -14.35 -14.88 -7.42
N THR A 58 -13.76 -13.81 -6.97
CA THR A 58 -14.28 -12.97 -5.89
C THR A 58 -14.38 -11.54 -6.40
N LEU A 59 -15.57 -10.99 -6.42
CA LEU A 59 -15.84 -9.61 -6.82
C LEU A 59 -16.11 -8.78 -5.57
N LYS A 60 -15.59 -7.56 -5.52
CA LYS A 60 -15.81 -6.63 -4.41
C LYS A 60 -16.04 -5.21 -4.90
N VAL A 61 -17.01 -4.54 -4.28
CA VAL A 61 -17.10 -3.08 -4.28
C VAL A 61 -16.48 -2.59 -2.98
N ARG A 62 -15.64 -1.56 -3.06
CA ARG A 62 -14.89 -1.05 -1.92
C ARG A 62 -14.95 0.47 -1.88
N LEU A 63 -15.13 0.98 -0.66
CA LEU A 63 -14.84 2.36 -0.32
C LEU A 63 -13.47 2.39 0.36
N ASN A 64 -12.55 3.19 -0.17
CA ASN A 64 -11.19 3.30 0.36
C ASN A 64 -10.96 4.72 0.86
N GLN A 65 -10.27 4.82 1.98
CA GLN A 65 -9.75 6.07 2.51
C GLN A 65 -8.26 5.90 2.80
N THR A 66 -7.45 6.88 2.41
CA THR A 66 -6.00 6.86 2.60
C THR A 66 -5.53 8.19 3.13
N GLY A 67 -4.49 8.14 3.97
CA GLY A 67 -3.80 9.31 4.49
C GLY A 67 -2.32 9.02 4.67
N ASN A 68 -1.53 10.10 4.65
CA ASN A 68 -0.10 10.05 4.95
C ASN A 68 0.26 11.31 5.74
N THR A 69 0.86 11.14 6.91
CA THR A 69 1.37 12.23 7.75
C THR A 69 2.87 12.07 7.95
N ILE A 70 3.58 13.17 7.95
CA ILE A 70 5.03 13.23 8.11
C ILE A 70 5.32 14.27 9.18
N HIS A 71 5.93 13.84 10.27
CA HIS A 71 6.44 14.69 11.33
C HIS A 71 7.98 14.63 11.28
N ALA A 72 8.62 15.73 10.97
CA ALA A 72 10.07 15.83 10.94
C ALA A 72 10.56 16.86 11.94
N LYS A 73 11.64 16.52 12.65
CA LYS A 73 12.36 17.43 13.53
C LYS A 73 13.82 17.41 13.13
N ALA A 74 14.43 18.56 12.96
CA ALA A 74 15.84 18.69 12.66
C ALA A 74 16.51 19.67 13.62
N GLU A 75 17.75 19.34 14.00
CA GLU A 75 18.61 20.21 14.78
C GLU A 75 19.98 20.24 14.11
N GLU A 76 20.37 21.40 13.59
CA GLU A 76 21.66 21.59 12.94
C GLU A 76 22.24 22.92 13.40
N ASN A 77 23.46 22.91 13.96
CA ASN A 77 24.17 24.12 14.41
C ASN A 77 23.36 25.01 15.37
N GLY A 78 22.56 24.40 16.27
CA GLY A 78 21.68 25.12 17.20
C GLY A 78 20.40 25.68 16.53
N ILE A 79 20.16 25.39 15.28
CA ILE A 79 18.93 25.72 14.56
C ILE A 79 17.94 24.55 14.69
N HIS A 80 16.83 24.80 15.38
CA HIS A 80 15.73 23.85 15.47
C HIS A 80 14.73 24.10 14.34
N SER A 81 14.37 23.02 13.65
CA SER A 81 13.34 23.03 12.60
C SER A 81 12.35 21.89 12.85
N LYS A 82 11.07 22.17 12.62
CA LYS A 82 9.99 21.20 12.75
C LYS A 82 9.09 21.29 11.52
N ALA A 83 8.67 20.15 10.98
CA ALA A 83 7.71 20.10 9.90
C ALA A 83 6.61 19.08 10.22
N ASP A 84 5.37 19.53 10.17
CA ASP A 84 4.17 18.74 10.36
C ASP A 84 3.36 18.78 9.06
N LEU A 85 3.54 17.75 8.22
CA LEU A 85 2.97 17.70 6.88
C LEU A 85 1.99 16.54 6.74
N SER A 86 0.93 16.75 5.98
CA SER A 86 -0.06 15.71 5.66
C SER A 86 -0.53 15.80 4.21
N THR A 87 -0.90 14.65 3.65
CA THR A 87 -1.64 14.63 2.38
C THR A 87 -3.13 14.75 2.64
N SER A 88 -3.87 15.38 1.73
CA SER A 88 -5.33 15.38 1.81
C SER A 88 -5.88 13.96 1.89
N HIS A 89 -6.82 13.73 2.79
CA HIS A 89 -7.51 12.44 2.89
C HIS A 89 -8.29 12.17 1.61
N LYS A 90 -8.06 11.02 1.00
CA LYS A 90 -8.70 10.62 -0.26
C LYS A 90 -9.70 9.53 -0.01
N THR A 91 -10.94 9.80 -0.38
CA THR A 91 -11.99 8.81 -0.46
C THR A 91 -12.16 8.37 -1.90
N THR A 92 -11.99 7.08 -2.18
CA THR A 92 -12.14 6.51 -3.52
C THR A 92 -13.06 5.31 -3.48
N MET A 93 -13.88 5.16 -4.51
CA MET A 93 -14.64 3.93 -4.74
C MET A 93 -13.86 3.04 -5.71
N SER A 94 -13.83 1.73 -5.48
CA SER A 94 -13.16 0.80 -6.37
C SER A 94 -13.93 -0.50 -6.52
N ILE A 95 -13.80 -1.09 -7.71
CA ILE A 95 -14.23 -2.45 -8.00
C ILE A 95 -12.98 -3.33 -8.05
N ALA A 96 -13.02 -4.46 -7.37
CA ALA A 96 -11.94 -5.43 -7.36
C ALA A 96 -12.43 -6.79 -7.82
N ALA A 97 -11.65 -7.41 -8.68
CA ALA A 97 -11.81 -8.79 -9.10
C ALA A 97 -10.59 -9.60 -8.64
N ILE A 98 -10.85 -10.71 -7.97
CA ILE A 98 -9.83 -11.62 -7.50
C ILE A 98 -10.06 -12.97 -8.17
N TYR A 99 -9.05 -13.45 -8.88
CA TYR A 99 -9.04 -14.76 -9.51
C TYR A 99 -7.95 -15.62 -8.88
N ARG A 100 -8.35 -16.66 -8.14
CA ARG A 100 -7.44 -17.63 -7.51
C ARG A 100 -6.29 -17.00 -6.70
N GLY A 101 -6.59 -15.91 -5.98
CA GLY A 101 -5.62 -15.19 -5.14
C GLY A 101 -4.87 -14.06 -5.83
N LEU A 102 -4.97 -13.93 -7.16
CA LEU A 102 -4.49 -12.76 -7.87
C LEU A 102 -5.59 -11.70 -7.88
N SER A 103 -5.30 -10.52 -7.33
CA SER A 103 -6.26 -9.41 -7.20
C SER A 103 -5.91 -8.27 -8.13
N ALA A 104 -6.86 -7.87 -8.94
CA ALA A 104 -6.82 -6.61 -9.69
C ALA A 104 -7.94 -5.69 -9.22
N SER A 105 -7.71 -4.39 -9.22
CA SER A 105 -8.73 -3.42 -8.85
C SER A 105 -8.60 -2.12 -9.64
N LEU A 106 -9.75 -1.57 -9.99
CA LEU A 106 -9.88 -0.25 -10.59
C LEU A 106 -10.48 0.69 -9.55
N ALA A 107 -9.76 1.75 -9.22
CA ALA A 107 -10.24 2.80 -8.34
C ALA A 107 -10.79 3.97 -9.17
N LEU A 108 -12.00 4.38 -8.85
CA LEU A 108 -12.63 5.60 -9.37
C LEU A 108 -12.51 6.66 -8.28
N ASN A 109 -11.87 7.76 -8.61
CA ASN A 109 -11.79 8.90 -7.70
C ASN A 109 -12.76 9.99 -8.17
N PRO A 110 -13.91 10.19 -7.50
CA PRO A 110 -14.85 11.23 -7.87
C PRO A 110 -14.26 12.65 -7.82
N ALA A 111 -13.32 12.89 -6.89
CA ALA A 111 -12.65 14.18 -6.75
C ALA A 111 -11.68 14.49 -7.91
N LYS A 112 -11.20 13.50 -8.66
CA LYS A 112 -10.41 13.74 -9.88
C LYS A 112 -11.24 14.34 -11.03
N LEU A 113 -12.55 14.26 -10.96
CA LEU A 113 -13.44 14.92 -11.90
C LEU A 113 -13.48 16.45 -11.69
N SER A 114 -13.08 16.94 -10.51
CA SER A 114 -13.03 18.36 -10.19
C SER A 114 -11.68 19.05 -10.41
N GLY A 115 -10.64 18.34 -10.82
CA GLY A 115 -9.42 18.93 -11.39
C GLY A 115 -8.39 19.50 -10.41
N ALA A 116 -8.60 19.46 -9.10
CA ALA A 116 -7.83 20.26 -8.16
C ALA A 116 -6.38 19.79 -7.92
N TYR A 117 -6.06 18.50 -7.81
CA TYR A 117 -4.68 18.00 -7.62
C TYR A 117 -4.47 16.61 -8.24
N LYS A 118 -3.26 16.37 -8.80
CA LYS A 118 -2.89 15.11 -9.47
C LYS A 118 -2.30 14.10 -8.48
N ASP A 119 -3.09 13.65 -7.54
CA ASP A 119 -2.68 12.58 -6.67
C ASP A 119 -3.03 11.22 -7.24
N TYR A 120 -2.07 10.30 -7.21
CA TYR A 120 -2.21 8.96 -7.78
C TYR A 120 -1.70 7.91 -6.80
N GLU A 121 -2.45 6.82 -6.65
CA GLU A 121 -2.04 5.66 -5.86
C GLU A 121 -2.29 4.38 -6.64
N PHE A 122 -1.28 3.53 -6.71
CA PHE A 122 -1.34 2.19 -7.26
C PHE A 122 -0.99 1.16 -6.19
N ASN A 123 -1.79 0.11 -6.07
CA ASN A 123 -1.59 -0.95 -5.10
C ASN A 123 -1.71 -2.31 -5.77
N LEU A 124 -0.72 -3.16 -5.56
CA LEU A 124 -0.72 -4.55 -5.96
C LEU A 124 -0.51 -5.42 -4.74
N ASN A 125 -1.45 -6.32 -4.49
CA ASN A 125 -1.38 -7.24 -3.35
C ASN A 125 -1.47 -8.66 -3.87
N TYR A 126 -0.54 -9.48 -3.43
CA TYR A 126 -0.51 -10.89 -3.73
C TYR A 126 -0.46 -11.68 -2.42
N PHE A 127 -1.43 -12.57 -2.23
CA PHE A 127 -1.52 -13.41 -1.04
C PHE A 127 -1.57 -14.88 -1.45
N SER A 128 -0.51 -15.62 -1.13
CA SER A 128 -0.52 -17.08 -1.19
C SER A 128 -0.65 -17.66 0.22
N SER A 129 -0.59 -18.98 0.34
CA SER A 129 -0.58 -19.61 1.66
C SER A 129 0.68 -19.28 2.45
N ARG A 130 1.86 -19.36 1.81
CA ARG A 130 3.16 -19.20 2.46
C ARG A 130 3.74 -17.80 2.35
N LEU A 131 3.48 -17.13 1.23
CA LEU A 131 4.08 -15.84 0.90
C LEU A 131 3.00 -14.82 0.64
N SER A 132 3.19 -13.63 1.15
CA SER A 132 2.41 -12.45 0.83
C SER A 132 3.33 -11.35 0.35
N LEU A 133 2.89 -10.61 -0.66
CA LEU A 133 3.57 -9.46 -1.21
C LEU A 133 2.61 -8.30 -1.29
N ASP A 134 3.03 -7.16 -0.79
CA ASP A 134 2.28 -5.92 -0.79
C ASP A 134 3.13 -4.82 -1.41
N PHE A 135 2.70 -4.32 -2.54
CA PHE A 135 3.33 -3.21 -3.25
C PHE A 135 2.39 -2.03 -3.26
N SER A 136 2.89 -0.85 -2.93
CA SER A 136 2.17 0.40 -3.10
C SER A 136 3.09 1.48 -3.67
N TYR A 137 2.58 2.19 -4.67
CA TYR A 137 3.17 3.42 -5.21
C TYR A 137 2.19 4.57 -5.01
N GLN A 138 2.68 5.67 -4.46
CA GLN A 138 1.89 6.89 -4.26
C GLN A 138 2.66 8.08 -4.85
N ARG A 139 1.94 8.89 -5.63
CA ARG A 139 2.35 10.26 -5.98
C ARG A 139 1.32 11.21 -5.40
N ALA A 140 1.77 12.23 -4.68
CA ALA A 140 0.92 13.24 -4.11
C ALA A 140 1.48 14.64 -4.37
N GLU A 141 0.59 15.53 -4.78
CA GLU A 141 0.82 16.97 -4.91
C GLU A 141 0.00 17.75 -3.87
N SER A 142 -0.83 17.05 -3.10
CA SER A 142 -1.67 17.60 -2.03
C SER A 142 -0.98 17.64 -0.66
N LEU A 143 0.35 17.54 -0.62
CA LEU A 143 1.10 17.66 0.63
C LEU A 143 1.03 19.09 1.13
N SER A 144 0.55 19.29 2.37
CA SER A 144 0.40 20.59 3.00
C SER A 144 0.64 20.48 4.51
N GLY A 145 0.89 21.60 5.17
CA GLY A 145 1.10 21.66 6.60
C GLY A 145 2.00 22.83 7.00
N ASP A 146 2.51 22.75 8.21
CA ASP A 146 3.28 23.83 8.82
C ASP A 146 4.75 23.44 8.99
N ILE A 147 5.64 24.39 8.75
CA ILE A 147 7.07 24.29 8.96
C ILE A 147 7.47 25.42 9.92
N GLU A 148 8.06 25.06 11.04
CA GLU A 148 8.67 25.97 12.00
C GLU A 148 10.19 25.94 11.84
N ARG A 149 10.83 27.10 11.71
CA ARG A 149 12.28 27.23 11.69
C ARG A 149 12.71 28.51 12.38
N MET A 150 13.56 28.36 13.40
CA MET A 150 14.05 29.49 14.21
C MET A 150 12.91 30.35 14.79
N GLY A 151 11.80 29.75 15.19
CA GLY A 151 10.62 30.45 15.70
C GLY A 151 9.74 31.11 14.63
N ASN A 152 10.12 31.04 13.34
CA ASN A 152 9.28 31.51 12.24
C ASN A 152 8.44 30.36 11.68
N PHE A 153 7.17 30.65 11.43
CA PHE A 153 6.20 29.69 10.88
C PHE A 153 6.01 29.94 9.38
N TYR A 154 6.10 28.85 8.62
CA TYR A 154 5.86 28.84 7.18
C TYR A 154 4.76 27.82 6.88
N SER A 155 3.74 28.21 6.16
CA SER A 155 2.71 27.28 5.70
C SER A 155 3.06 26.76 4.32
N MET A 156 3.08 25.43 4.19
CA MET A 156 3.19 24.73 2.92
C MET A 156 1.78 24.40 2.42
N GLU A 157 1.43 24.89 1.25
CA GLU A 157 0.13 24.61 0.64
C GLU A 157 0.19 23.45 -0.34
N SER A 158 -0.97 22.89 -0.64
CA SER A 158 -1.10 21.89 -1.68
C SER A 158 -0.61 22.41 -3.02
N GLY A 159 0.29 21.66 -3.67
CA GLY A 159 0.97 22.09 -4.90
C GLY A 159 2.42 22.52 -4.69
N ASP A 160 2.80 22.96 -3.49
CA ASP A 160 4.15 23.45 -3.18
C ASP A 160 5.22 22.36 -3.21
N ALA A 161 4.81 21.12 -2.95
CA ALA A 161 5.71 19.97 -3.00
C ALA A 161 5.08 18.79 -3.74
N LYS A 162 5.94 18.04 -4.42
CA LYS A 162 5.61 16.74 -5.05
C LYS A 162 6.26 15.62 -4.26
N MET A 163 5.42 14.71 -3.76
CA MET A 163 5.85 13.52 -3.06
C MET A 163 5.68 12.27 -3.94
N LYS A 164 6.67 11.40 -3.94
CA LYS A 164 6.60 10.04 -4.51
C LYS A 164 7.04 9.06 -3.44
N VAL A 165 6.25 8.03 -3.19
CA VAL A 165 6.58 6.98 -2.21
C VAL A 165 6.29 5.62 -2.80
N VAL A 166 7.25 4.72 -2.64
CA VAL A 166 7.15 3.29 -2.98
C VAL A 166 7.30 2.50 -1.68
N ASN A 167 6.38 1.57 -1.44
CA ASN A 167 6.52 0.59 -0.36
C ASN A 167 6.35 -0.80 -0.95
N LEU A 168 7.23 -1.71 -0.56
CA LEU A 168 7.16 -3.12 -0.88
C LEU A 168 7.39 -3.92 0.40
N VAL A 169 6.45 -4.79 0.74
CA VAL A 169 6.57 -5.64 1.94
C VAL A 169 6.31 -7.08 1.55
N GLY A 170 7.27 -7.95 1.82
CA GLY A 170 7.18 -9.38 1.64
C GLY A 170 7.09 -10.10 2.98
N TYR A 171 6.22 -11.10 3.09
CA TYR A 171 6.03 -11.89 4.31
C TYR A 171 6.14 -13.38 4.00
N TYR A 172 6.84 -14.11 4.86
CA TYR A 172 6.75 -15.54 4.96
C TYR A 172 5.87 -15.93 6.15
N ILE A 173 4.93 -16.85 5.94
CA ILE A 173 3.93 -17.29 6.91
C ILE A 173 4.29 -18.70 7.37
N PHE A 174 4.72 -18.87 8.63
CA PHE A 174 5.17 -20.16 9.15
C PHE A 174 4.02 -21.16 9.29
N ASN A 175 2.90 -20.75 9.90
CA ASN A 175 1.73 -21.60 10.07
C ASN A 175 0.78 -21.53 8.86
N HIS A 176 1.33 -21.62 7.65
CA HIS A 176 0.63 -21.43 6.38
C HIS A 176 -0.47 -22.45 6.11
N ARG A 177 -0.53 -23.56 6.85
CA ARG A 177 -1.60 -24.56 6.71
C ARG A 177 -2.88 -24.19 7.43
N ARG A 178 -2.79 -23.49 8.56
CA ARG A 178 -3.92 -23.16 9.43
C ARG A 178 -4.27 -21.66 9.43
N PHE A 179 -3.35 -20.81 9.11
CA PHE A 179 -3.52 -19.36 9.07
C PHE A 179 -3.60 -18.84 7.64
N SER A 180 -4.55 -17.97 7.32
CA SER A 180 -4.74 -17.44 5.98
C SER A 180 -4.91 -15.93 5.94
N TYR A 181 -3.91 -15.21 5.41
CA TYR A 181 -4.06 -13.79 5.04
C TYR A 181 -5.12 -13.58 3.97
N SER A 182 -5.23 -14.52 3.02
CA SER A 182 -6.21 -14.43 1.95
C SER A 182 -7.64 -14.41 2.46
N ALA A 183 -7.92 -15.07 3.60
CA ALA A 183 -9.25 -15.02 4.22
C ALA A 183 -9.57 -13.62 4.75
N ALA A 184 -8.57 -12.90 5.28
CA ALA A 184 -8.74 -11.56 5.88
C ALA A 184 -8.74 -10.43 4.84
N PHE A 185 -7.92 -10.50 3.77
CA PHE A 185 -7.67 -9.35 2.88
C PHE A 185 -8.23 -9.50 1.46
N THR A 186 -8.19 -10.72 0.89
CA THR A 186 -8.79 -10.97 -0.44
C THR A 186 -10.14 -11.64 -0.37
N GLN A 187 -10.46 -12.32 0.75
CA GLN A 187 -11.66 -13.13 0.98
C GLN A 187 -11.84 -14.26 -0.05
N SER A 188 -10.76 -14.64 -0.73
CA SER A 188 -10.73 -15.79 -1.66
C SER A 188 -10.70 -17.15 -0.94
N TYR A 189 -10.52 -17.13 0.40
CA TYR A 189 -10.63 -18.28 1.30
C TYR A 189 -11.49 -17.89 2.50
N ILE A 190 -11.96 -18.90 3.24
CA ILE A 190 -12.73 -18.71 4.47
C ILE A 190 -11.97 -19.38 5.61
N GLN A 191 -11.62 -18.62 6.65
CA GLN A 191 -11.07 -19.14 7.89
C GLN A 191 -12.22 -19.70 8.73
N ARG A 192 -12.15 -20.96 9.16
CA ARG A 192 -13.19 -21.64 9.94
C ARG A 192 -12.87 -21.73 11.43
N ARG A 193 -11.60 -21.82 11.77
CA ARG A 193 -11.11 -21.89 13.14
C ARG A 193 -10.03 -20.84 13.36
N SER A 194 -9.95 -20.32 14.56
CA SER A 194 -8.93 -19.36 14.95
C SER A 194 -7.53 -19.98 14.79
N ALA A 195 -6.60 -19.20 14.29
CA ALA A 195 -5.22 -19.59 14.13
C ALA A 195 -4.32 -18.38 14.06
N GLY A 196 -3.09 -18.51 14.56
CA GLY A 196 -2.05 -17.53 14.45
C GLY A 196 -0.84 -18.06 13.70
N SER A 197 0.04 -17.16 13.31
CA SER A 197 1.31 -17.47 12.67
C SER A 197 2.38 -16.48 13.03
N TRP A 198 3.58 -16.97 13.29
CA TRP A 198 4.77 -16.17 13.18
C TRP A 198 4.99 -15.76 11.73
N LEU A 199 5.59 -14.60 11.56
CA LEU A 199 5.87 -13.96 10.28
C LEU A 199 7.35 -13.59 10.24
N ALA A 200 8.01 -13.87 9.12
CA ALA A 200 9.28 -13.26 8.79
C ALA A 200 9.07 -12.36 7.58
N GLY A 201 9.70 -11.21 7.56
CA GLY A 201 9.44 -10.26 6.49
C GLY A 201 10.61 -9.40 6.12
N ILE A 202 10.53 -8.89 4.90
CA ILE A 202 11.40 -7.86 4.37
C ILE A 202 10.52 -6.69 3.92
N SER A 203 10.94 -5.48 4.25
CA SER A 203 10.28 -4.26 3.79
C SER A 203 11.25 -3.37 3.03
N PHE A 204 10.75 -2.77 1.97
CA PHE A 204 11.42 -1.68 1.26
C PHE A 204 10.52 -0.46 1.29
N GLN A 205 11.05 0.66 1.69
CA GLN A 205 10.42 1.97 1.61
C GLN A 205 11.36 2.93 0.91
N GLY A 206 10.90 3.51 -0.20
CA GLY A 206 11.67 4.48 -0.94
C GLY A 206 10.80 5.63 -1.38
N GLY A 207 11.42 6.81 -1.59
CA GLY A 207 10.65 7.96 -2.00
C GLY A 207 11.45 9.21 -2.24
N SER A 208 10.74 10.23 -2.67
CA SER A 208 11.28 11.57 -2.80
C SER A 208 10.21 12.62 -2.54
N ILE A 209 10.61 13.71 -1.92
CA ILE A 209 9.84 14.95 -1.81
C ILE A 209 10.66 16.03 -2.51
N LYS A 210 10.02 16.79 -3.39
CA LYS A 210 10.66 17.90 -4.09
C LYS A 210 9.73 19.10 -4.11
N THR A 211 10.25 20.29 -3.78
CA THR A 211 9.55 21.57 -3.94
C THR A 211 9.24 21.84 -5.42
N THR A 212 8.18 22.59 -5.70
CA THR A 212 7.70 22.89 -7.05
C THR A 212 8.00 24.31 -7.46
N ASP A 213 7.83 24.59 -8.75
CA ASP A 213 7.93 25.95 -9.29
C ASP A 213 6.77 26.84 -8.79
N ASP A 214 5.63 26.24 -8.41
CA ASP A 214 4.50 26.98 -7.81
C ASP A 214 4.89 27.59 -6.46
N LEU A 215 5.64 26.87 -5.62
CA LEU A 215 6.22 27.41 -4.40
C LEU A 215 7.17 28.59 -4.70
N LYS A 216 8.04 28.46 -5.72
CA LYS A 216 8.97 29.52 -6.11
C LYS A 216 8.23 30.75 -6.64
N ALA A 217 7.15 30.57 -7.40
CA ALA A 217 6.32 31.66 -7.89
C ALA A 217 5.66 32.43 -6.75
N ARG A 218 5.16 31.71 -5.72
CA ARG A 218 4.52 32.32 -4.54
C ARG A 218 5.54 32.90 -3.55
N SER A 219 6.67 32.23 -3.39
CA SER A 219 7.76 32.63 -2.49
C SER A 219 9.13 32.51 -3.16
N PRO A 220 9.58 33.52 -3.91
CA PRO A 220 10.82 33.46 -4.71
C PRO A 220 12.09 33.20 -3.89
N LYS A 221 12.08 33.50 -2.60
CA LYS A 221 13.18 33.26 -1.66
C LYS A 221 13.22 31.83 -1.09
N SER A 222 12.21 31.01 -1.38
CA SER A 222 12.14 29.62 -0.90
C SER A 222 13.26 28.80 -1.52
N PRO A 223 13.96 27.97 -0.74
CA PRO A 223 15.01 27.11 -1.27
C PRO A 223 14.40 25.98 -2.14
N ASP A 224 15.16 25.53 -3.14
CA ASP A 224 14.86 24.29 -3.86
C ASP A 224 15.30 23.12 -2.99
N ILE A 225 14.32 22.38 -2.46
CA ILE A 225 14.59 21.25 -1.56
C ILE A 225 14.17 19.96 -2.25
N GLN A 226 15.10 19.01 -2.30
CA GLN A 226 14.80 17.64 -2.70
C GLN A 226 15.32 16.66 -1.66
N ILE A 227 14.39 15.85 -1.13
CA ILE A 227 14.70 14.75 -0.21
C ILE A 227 14.51 13.45 -0.98
N ARG A 228 15.49 12.55 -0.91
CA ARG A 228 15.39 11.17 -1.42
C ARG A 228 15.69 10.22 -0.29
N ILE A 229 14.85 9.20 -0.15
CA ILE A 229 14.99 8.16 0.88
C ILE A 229 14.90 6.78 0.25
N GLY A 230 15.61 5.83 0.83
CA GLY A 230 15.54 4.42 0.47
C GLY A 230 15.96 3.55 1.65
N HIS A 231 15.05 2.72 2.15
CA HIS A 231 15.28 1.89 3.33
C HIS A 231 14.91 0.44 3.02
N ILE A 232 15.77 -0.50 3.42
CA ILE A 232 15.47 -1.92 3.41
C ILE A 232 15.48 -2.40 4.85
N GLY A 233 14.39 -3.00 5.30
CA GLY A 233 14.24 -3.56 6.63
C GLY A 233 13.97 -5.06 6.58
N ILE A 234 14.49 -5.78 7.57
CA ILE A 234 14.19 -7.19 7.83
C ILE A 234 13.65 -7.34 9.24
N GLY A 235 12.73 -8.28 9.44
CA GLY A 235 12.15 -8.45 10.76
C GLY A 235 11.23 -9.64 10.90
N GLY A 236 10.65 -9.75 12.07
CA GLY A 236 9.72 -10.78 12.43
C GLY A 236 8.51 -10.21 13.15
N GLY A 237 7.42 -10.93 13.09
CA GLY A 237 6.18 -10.51 13.70
C GLY A 237 5.20 -11.65 13.93
N TYR A 238 3.98 -11.29 14.26
CA TYR A 238 2.92 -12.25 14.51
C TYR A 238 1.60 -11.75 13.93
N GLY A 239 0.81 -12.69 13.41
CA GLY A 239 -0.56 -12.44 12.97
C GLY A 239 -1.52 -13.47 13.55
N TYR A 240 -2.73 -13.01 13.87
CA TYR A 240 -3.79 -13.85 14.41
C TYR A 240 -5.11 -13.62 13.69
N ASN A 241 -5.77 -14.72 13.35
CA ASN A 241 -7.13 -14.78 12.84
C ASN A 241 -8.03 -15.35 13.94
N LEU A 242 -8.88 -14.52 14.54
CA LEU A 242 -9.91 -14.93 15.48
C LEU A 242 -11.22 -15.16 14.72
N VAL A 243 -11.78 -16.36 14.85
CA VAL A 243 -13.08 -16.73 14.25
C VAL A 243 -14.13 -16.84 15.34
N LEU A 244 -15.20 -16.07 15.21
CA LEU A 244 -16.33 -16.07 16.15
C LEU A 244 -17.61 -16.54 15.44
N GLY A 245 -18.29 -17.54 15.99
CA GLY A 245 -19.56 -18.04 15.47
C GLY A 245 -19.52 -18.50 14.01
N GLN A 246 -18.36 -18.93 13.51
CA GLN A 246 -18.11 -19.36 12.12
C GLN A 246 -18.37 -18.31 11.02
N LYS A 247 -18.92 -17.15 11.36
CA LYS A 247 -19.26 -16.07 10.42
C LYS A 247 -18.32 -14.87 10.50
N TRP A 248 -17.83 -14.55 11.70
CA TRP A 248 -16.92 -13.44 11.90
C TRP A 248 -15.47 -13.87 11.85
N LEU A 249 -14.67 -13.15 11.09
CA LEU A 249 -13.22 -13.22 11.10
C LEU A 249 -12.68 -11.86 11.52
N LEU A 250 -11.95 -11.84 12.63
CA LEU A 250 -11.16 -10.70 13.07
C LEU A 250 -9.69 -11.02 12.86
N HIS A 251 -8.98 -10.14 12.22
CA HIS A 251 -7.53 -10.28 11.98
C HIS A 251 -6.78 -9.13 12.58
N LEU A 252 -5.65 -9.45 13.22
CA LEU A 252 -4.65 -8.47 13.63
C LEU A 252 -3.27 -9.05 13.35
N SER A 253 -2.38 -8.25 12.78
CA SER A 253 -0.97 -8.59 12.62
C SER A 253 -0.08 -7.39 12.74
N LEU A 254 1.13 -7.63 13.26
CA LEU A 254 2.19 -6.64 13.42
C LEU A 254 3.50 -7.27 12.94
N LEU A 255 4.20 -6.58 12.05
CA LEU A 255 5.53 -6.94 11.56
C LEU A 255 6.46 -5.74 11.69
N PRO A 256 7.15 -5.57 12.82
CA PRO A 256 8.28 -4.66 12.91
C PRO A 256 9.43 -5.15 12.05
N THR A 257 10.06 -4.25 11.31
CA THR A 257 11.27 -4.50 10.52
C THR A 257 12.33 -3.48 10.88
N PHE A 258 13.53 -3.95 11.21
CA PHE A 258 14.70 -3.11 11.48
C PHE A 258 15.37 -2.78 10.16
N VAL A 259 15.69 -1.51 9.95
CA VAL A 259 16.35 -1.05 8.73
C VAL A 259 17.80 -1.50 8.76
N VAL A 260 18.18 -2.30 7.77
CA VAL A 260 19.54 -2.85 7.59
C VAL A 260 20.31 -2.13 6.49
N TYR A 261 19.61 -1.44 5.61
CA TYR A 261 20.20 -0.59 4.57
C TYR A 261 19.44 0.73 4.50
N ASN A 262 20.19 1.82 4.44
CA ASN A 262 19.68 3.17 4.44
C ASN A 262 20.36 4.00 3.34
N TYR A 263 19.56 4.75 2.59
CA TYR A 263 19.99 5.77 1.65
C TYR A 263 19.15 7.02 1.87
N ASN A 264 19.75 8.07 2.41
CA ASN A 264 19.09 9.34 2.64
C ASN A 264 19.94 10.46 2.02
N LYS A 265 19.33 11.24 1.13
CA LYS A 265 19.97 12.34 0.43
C LYS A 265 19.10 13.58 0.49
N LEU A 266 19.65 14.65 1.00
CA LEU A 266 19.07 15.98 1.00
C LEU A 266 19.81 16.84 -0.01
N THR A 267 19.09 17.48 -0.93
CA THR A 267 19.62 18.48 -1.85
C THR A 267 18.93 19.80 -1.56
N VAL A 268 19.71 20.85 -1.30
CA VAL A 268 19.22 22.21 -1.07
C VAL A 268 19.96 23.15 -2.01
N ASN A 269 19.22 23.81 -2.91
CA ASN A 269 19.78 24.72 -3.92
C ASN A 269 20.94 24.11 -4.73
N ASN A 270 20.81 22.83 -5.15
CA ASN A 270 21.79 22.00 -5.83
C ASN A 270 23.01 21.55 -4.99
N GLU A 271 23.08 21.90 -3.72
CA GLU A 271 24.08 21.34 -2.82
C GLU A 271 23.57 20.03 -2.21
N GLU A 272 24.35 18.97 -2.36
CA GLU A 272 23.99 17.65 -1.90
C GLU A 272 24.59 17.38 -0.52
N ARG A 273 23.76 16.83 0.37
CA ARG A 273 24.16 16.37 1.71
C ARG A 273 23.64 14.94 1.91
N GLU A 274 24.51 14.04 2.25
CA GLU A 274 24.15 12.67 2.61
C GLU A 274 24.18 12.52 4.13
N ALA A 275 23.14 11.88 4.67
CA ALA A 275 23.11 11.50 6.07
C ALA A 275 24.09 10.34 6.31
N LYS A 276 25.06 10.54 7.22
CA LYS A 276 26.18 9.61 7.39
C LYS A 276 25.96 8.51 8.44
N HIS A 277 25.07 8.69 9.38
CA HIS A 277 24.91 7.74 10.49
C HIS A 277 23.45 7.41 10.77
N MET A 278 23.18 6.12 10.88
CA MET A 278 21.89 5.60 11.38
C MET A 278 22.00 5.33 12.89
N ARG A 279 21.08 5.86 13.69
CA ARG A 279 20.97 5.46 15.09
C ARG A 279 20.02 4.26 15.24
N PHE A 280 18.76 4.46 14.92
CA PHE A 280 17.76 3.41 15.08
C PHE A 280 16.59 3.66 14.12
N ASN A 281 16.42 2.77 13.14
CA ASN A 281 15.37 2.94 12.16
C ASN A 281 14.50 1.69 12.10
N MET A 282 13.19 1.90 12.20
CA MET A 282 12.19 0.83 12.16
C MET A 282 11.04 1.18 11.20
N ILE A 283 10.50 0.14 10.60
CA ILE A 283 9.25 0.21 9.85
C ILE A 283 8.28 -0.80 10.48
N PHE A 284 7.14 -0.29 10.93
CA PHE A 284 6.05 -1.10 11.48
C PHE A 284 5.02 -1.34 10.38
N ASN A 285 4.75 -2.61 10.08
CA ASN A 285 3.74 -3.02 9.13
C ASN A 285 2.57 -3.63 9.90
N GLU A 286 1.50 -2.86 10.05
CA GLU A 286 0.34 -3.21 10.87
C GLU A 286 -0.86 -3.48 9.99
N ARG A 287 -1.65 -4.50 10.36
CA ARG A 287 -2.84 -4.86 9.60
C ARG A 287 -3.95 -5.31 10.53
N ALA A 288 -5.14 -4.82 10.24
CA ALA A 288 -6.36 -5.27 10.86
C ALA A 288 -7.42 -5.58 9.80
N ALA A 289 -8.27 -6.54 10.07
CA ALA A 289 -9.43 -6.81 9.24
C ALA A 289 -10.59 -7.33 10.08
N VAL A 290 -11.80 -6.97 9.68
CA VAL A 290 -13.04 -7.53 10.16
C VAL A 290 -13.82 -8.00 8.94
N VAL A 291 -14.16 -9.28 8.89
CA VAL A 291 -14.94 -9.88 7.80
C VAL A 291 -16.14 -10.62 8.37
N TYR A 292 -17.31 -10.32 7.84
CA TYR A 292 -18.54 -11.06 8.13
C TYR A 292 -18.97 -11.84 6.90
N ASN A 293 -19.08 -13.15 7.03
CA ASN A 293 -19.58 -14.05 5.98
C ASN A 293 -21.06 -14.30 6.21
N PHE A 294 -21.94 -13.65 5.45
CA PHE A 294 -23.40 -13.89 5.48
C PHE A 294 -23.70 -15.31 5.05
N SER A 295 -22.97 -15.78 4.02
CA SER A 295 -23.02 -17.11 3.46
C SER A 295 -21.64 -17.47 2.85
N PRO A 296 -21.43 -18.70 2.34
CA PRO A 296 -20.21 -19.00 1.58
C PRO A 296 -19.97 -18.07 0.37
N ARG A 297 -21.05 -17.47 -0.18
CA ARG A 297 -20.98 -16.58 -1.36
C ARG A 297 -20.85 -15.11 -1.00
N TYR A 298 -21.63 -14.61 -0.03
CA TYR A 298 -21.70 -13.17 0.28
C TYR A 298 -20.94 -12.83 1.55
N PHE A 299 -20.21 -11.73 1.51
CA PHE A 299 -19.45 -11.22 2.65
C PHE A 299 -19.36 -9.70 2.63
N ALA A 300 -19.15 -9.10 3.78
CA ALA A 300 -18.80 -7.70 3.95
C ALA A 300 -17.69 -7.56 4.99
N GLY A 301 -17.09 -6.39 5.05
CA GLY A 301 -16.09 -6.14 6.08
C GLY A 301 -15.32 -4.85 5.89
N ALA A 302 -14.30 -4.71 6.74
CA ALA A 302 -13.37 -3.60 6.68
C ALA A 302 -11.94 -4.10 6.87
N THR A 303 -10.98 -3.38 6.30
CA THR A 303 -9.54 -3.61 6.51
C THR A 303 -8.83 -2.30 6.78
N LEU A 304 -7.82 -2.35 7.64
CA LEU A 304 -6.89 -1.27 7.91
C LEU A 304 -5.47 -1.80 7.66
N VAL A 305 -4.69 -1.06 6.90
CA VAL A 305 -3.26 -1.31 6.67
C VAL A 305 -2.51 -0.05 7.02
N MET A 306 -1.54 -0.16 7.90
CA MET A 306 -0.69 0.94 8.33
C MET A 306 0.77 0.58 8.06
N ASN A 307 1.53 1.56 7.60
CA ASN A 307 2.98 1.48 7.44
C ASN A 307 3.55 2.70 8.15
N ASN A 308 3.97 2.49 9.39
CA ASN A 308 4.53 3.51 10.24
C ASN A 308 6.05 3.38 10.23
N SER A 309 6.77 4.45 10.01
CA SER A 309 8.22 4.43 10.00
C SER A 309 8.79 5.51 10.90
N VAL A 310 9.82 5.13 11.65
CA VAL A 310 10.61 6.02 12.48
C VAL A 310 12.04 5.96 11.98
N PHE A 311 12.53 7.10 11.51
CA PHE A 311 13.89 7.27 11.05
C PHE A 311 14.56 8.32 11.93
N ASP A 312 15.59 7.90 12.65
CA ASP A 312 16.42 8.75 13.50
C ASP A 312 17.82 8.81 12.89
N ASP A 313 18.16 9.97 12.40
CA ASP A 313 19.50 10.33 11.94
C ASP A 313 20.09 11.38 12.91
N GLU A 314 21.39 11.58 12.95
CA GLU A 314 22.02 12.54 13.88
C GLU A 314 21.44 13.95 13.82
N VAL A 315 20.92 14.34 12.66
CA VAL A 315 20.43 15.69 12.40
C VAL A 315 18.91 15.75 12.30
N VAL A 316 18.26 14.67 11.86
CA VAL A 316 16.84 14.68 11.53
C VAL A 316 16.14 13.43 12.06
N ILE A 317 15.03 13.62 12.75
CA ILE A 317 14.09 12.56 13.13
C ILE A 317 12.85 12.70 12.26
N VAL A 318 12.50 11.66 11.53
CA VAL A 318 11.30 11.63 10.69
C VAL A 318 10.38 10.50 11.12
N ASN A 319 9.17 10.84 11.50
CA ASN A 319 8.08 9.90 11.74
C ASN A 319 7.08 10.01 10.57
N GLN A 320 6.90 8.92 9.84
CA GLN A 320 5.90 8.84 8.78
C GLN A 320 4.83 7.84 9.15
N ASN A 321 3.56 8.26 9.07
CA ASN A 321 2.40 7.41 9.25
C ASN A 321 1.59 7.37 7.97
N LYS A 322 1.63 6.23 7.29
CA LYS A 322 0.81 5.96 6.12
C LYS A 322 -0.25 4.93 6.45
N TRP A 323 -1.52 5.25 6.24
CA TRP A 323 -2.62 4.34 6.51
C TRP A 323 -3.61 4.26 5.36
N ARG A 324 -4.29 3.13 5.28
CA ARG A 324 -5.33 2.85 4.30
C ARG A 324 -6.43 2.02 4.94
N ALA A 325 -7.60 2.61 5.05
CA ALA A 325 -8.83 1.95 5.47
C ALA A 325 -9.69 1.60 4.26
N ARG A 326 -10.35 0.44 4.30
CA ARG A 326 -11.26 -0.03 3.27
C ARG A 326 -12.48 -0.65 3.90
N ALA A 327 -13.67 -0.21 3.50
CA ALA A 327 -14.91 -0.94 3.70
C ALA A 327 -15.29 -1.64 2.40
N PHE A 328 -15.85 -2.84 2.46
CA PHE A 328 -16.16 -3.61 1.27
C PHE A 328 -17.38 -4.50 1.44
N PHE A 329 -18.06 -4.73 0.33
CA PHE A 329 -19.02 -5.79 0.13
C PHE A 329 -18.60 -6.65 -1.05
N GLY A 330 -18.79 -7.97 -0.96
CA GLY A 330 -18.29 -8.85 -2.01
C GLY A 330 -19.08 -10.14 -2.19
N LEU A 331 -18.80 -10.76 -3.32
CA LEU A 331 -19.43 -11.96 -3.83
C LEU A 331 -18.35 -12.94 -4.32
N ARG A 332 -18.47 -14.21 -3.96
CA ARG A 332 -17.67 -15.34 -4.48
C ARG A 332 -18.48 -16.08 -5.53
N LEU A 333 -17.92 -16.21 -6.76
CA LEU A 333 -18.53 -16.81 -7.94
C LEU A 333 -17.71 -18.00 -8.42
#